data_c58ce34d89fcc94ca7d90f972f266e25
#
_entry.id   c58ce34d89fcc94ca7d90f972f266e25
#
_cell.length_a   1.000
_cell.length_b   1.000
_cell.length_c   1.000
_cell.angle_alpha   90.00
_cell.angle_beta   90.00
_cell.angle_gamma   90.00
#
_symmetry.space_group_name_H-M   'P 1'
#
loop_
_entity.id
_entity.type
_entity.pdbx_description
1 polymer ?
#
loop_
_entity_poly.entity_id
_entity_poly.type
_entity_poly.pdbx_seq_one_letter_code
_entity_poly.pdbx_strand_id
1 'polypeptide(L)'
;MNQIALPLDWPADETDADFIVSASNAAAVRHLEHVATWPVWATMLTGPRKSGRSLLARIFVLKSGGTLIDNAEEQNEERIFHAWNAAQESRHPLLIVCDRAPPEWRPRLADLRSRLSATPAIRLGEPDDQLIDRLIERLLGARGIVTRPEFRAYVVTRIERSFIAVQRFVDLVDQAALARRAKIGIPLAKQVLAEMGVIDESRLLV
;
A
#
# COMPACT_ATOMS: atom_id res chain seq x y z
N MET A 1 -6.30 18.82 33.97
CA MET A 1 -5.33 19.22 32.91
C MET A 1 -5.44 18.20 31.81
N ASN A 2 -5.98 18.61 30.64
CA ASN A 2 -6.05 17.74 29.47
C ASN A 2 -4.69 17.76 28.78
N GLN A 3 -3.99 16.64 28.82
CA GLN A 3 -2.75 16.45 28.09
C GLN A 3 -3.13 16.17 26.63
N ILE A 4 -2.86 17.12 25.73
CA ILE A 4 -3.02 16.95 24.29
C ILE A 4 -1.80 16.14 23.82
N ALA A 5 -2.06 14.93 23.35
CA ALA A 5 -1.04 14.14 22.67
C ALA A 5 -0.70 14.85 21.34
N LEU A 6 0.52 15.38 21.24
CA LEU A 6 1.05 15.88 19.97
C LEU A 6 1.29 14.68 19.04
N PRO A 7 0.76 14.66 17.83
CA PRO A 7 1.15 13.66 16.84
C PRO A 7 2.60 13.94 16.43
N LEU A 8 3.52 13.21 17.01
CA LEU A 8 4.91 13.15 16.52
C LEU A 8 4.93 12.18 15.34
N ASP A 9 4.51 12.66 14.17
CA ASP A 9 4.83 12.01 12.90
C ASP A 9 6.34 12.20 12.66
N TRP A 10 7.13 11.31 13.27
CA TRP A 10 8.53 11.15 12.90
C TRP A 10 8.54 10.43 11.56
N PRO A 11 9.16 10.98 10.51
CA PRO A 11 9.36 10.21 9.29
C PRO A 11 10.26 9.03 9.65
N ALA A 12 9.69 7.83 9.75
CA ALA A 12 10.47 6.62 9.83
C ALA A 12 11.32 6.56 8.56
N ASP A 13 12.62 6.36 8.69
CA ASP A 13 13.49 6.04 7.56
C ASP A 13 12.91 4.79 6.90
N GLU A 14 12.24 5.00 5.76
CA GLU A 14 11.59 3.92 5.01
C GLU A 14 12.67 3.02 4.43
N THR A 15 12.78 1.83 4.99
CA THR A 15 13.75 0.81 4.55
C THR A 15 13.04 -0.30 3.77
N ASP A 16 13.80 -1.12 3.06
CA ASP A 16 13.31 -2.35 2.42
C ASP A 16 12.51 -3.24 3.39
N ALA A 17 12.89 -3.25 4.67
CA ALA A 17 12.19 -3.98 5.72
C ALA A 17 10.75 -3.49 5.93
N ASP A 18 10.42 -2.32 5.39
CA ASP A 18 9.10 -1.71 5.52
C ASP A 18 8.09 -2.20 4.49
N PHE A 19 8.50 -2.77 3.38
CA PHE A 19 7.58 -3.36 2.40
C PHE A 19 7.44 -4.86 2.60
N ILE A 20 6.24 -5.30 2.97
CA ILE A 20 5.96 -6.71 3.22
C ILE A 20 5.64 -7.41 1.90
N VAL A 21 6.47 -8.35 1.49
CA VAL A 21 6.24 -9.16 0.30
C VAL A 21 5.34 -10.36 0.64
N SER A 22 4.33 -10.60 -0.19
CA SER A 22 3.42 -11.74 -0.13
C SER A 22 3.08 -12.22 -1.55
N ALA A 23 2.27 -13.26 -1.67
CA ALA A 23 1.82 -13.75 -2.98
C ALA A 23 1.09 -12.69 -3.79
N SER A 24 0.34 -11.79 -3.13
CA SER A 24 -0.46 -10.74 -3.77
C SER A 24 0.37 -9.64 -4.44
N ASN A 25 1.64 -9.45 -4.06
CA ASN A 25 2.50 -8.39 -4.59
C ASN A 25 3.85 -8.88 -5.13
N ALA A 26 4.18 -10.16 -4.95
CA ALA A 26 5.48 -10.72 -5.34
C ALA A 26 5.79 -10.56 -6.84
N ALA A 27 4.79 -10.63 -7.72
CA ALA A 27 4.99 -10.44 -9.14
C ALA A 27 5.45 -9.01 -9.48
N ALA A 28 4.86 -8.01 -8.82
CA ALA A 28 5.26 -6.62 -8.98
C ALA A 28 6.68 -6.37 -8.46
N VAL A 29 7.01 -6.91 -7.29
CA VAL A 29 8.37 -6.79 -6.72
C VAL A 29 9.40 -7.40 -7.65
N ARG A 30 9.19 -8.65 -8.12
CA ARG A 30 10.09 -9.30 -9.08
C ARG A 30 10.28 -8.52 -10.37
N HIS A 31 9.21 -7.94 -10.91
CA HIS A 31 9.31 -7.13 -12.12
C HIS A 31 10.23 -5.92 -11.89
N LEU A 32 10.09 -5.24 -10.75
CA LEU A 32 10.93 -4.08 -10.41
C LEU A 32 12.39 -4.46 -10.14
N GLU A 33 12.66 -5.67 -9.66
CA GLU A 33 14.02 -6.18 -9.46
C GLU A 33 14.74 -6.52 -10.78
N HIS A 34 14.00 -6.74 -11.87
CA HIS A 34 14.54 -7.18 -13.16
C HIS A 34 14.40 -6.13 -14.27
N VAL A 35 14.84 -4.91 -14.00
CA VAL A 35 14.78 -3.77 -14.94
C VAL A 35 15.35 -4.11 -16.32
N ALA A 36 16.42 -4.89 -16.38
CA ALA A 36 17.06 -5.29 -17.65
C ALA A 36 16.14 -6.10 -18.59
N THR A 37 15.03 -6.63 -18.10
CA THR A 37 14.06 -7.39 -18.89
C THR A 37 12.90 -6.53 -19.42
N TRP A 38 12.86 -5.26 -19.07
CA TRP A 38 11.78 -4.38 -19.52
C TRP A 38 11.91 -4.08 -21.00
N PRO A 39 10.81 -4.09 -21.77
CA PRO A 39 10.85 -3.80 -23.21
C PRO A 39 11.17 -2.33 -23.52
N VAL A 40 10.89 -1.44 -22.57
CA VAL A 40 11.22 -0.01 -22.59
C VAL A 40 11.72 0.41 -21.21
N TRP A 41 12.51 1.47 -21.10
CA TRP A 41 13.09 1.95 -19.83
C TRP A 41 12.06 2.69 -18.95
N ALA A 42 10.83 2.20 -18.99
CA ALA A 42 9.73 2.69 -18.16
C ALA A 42 8.79 1.55 -17.79
N THR A 43 8.16 1.62 -16.62
CA THR A 43 7.06 0.74 -16.21
C THR A 43 6.04 1.50 -15.38
N MET A 44 4.79 1.07 -15.42
CA MET A 44 3.71 1.63 -14.60
C MET A 44 3.41 0.71 -13.42
N LEU A 45 3.23 1.29 -12.24
CA LEU A 45 2.81 0.58 -11.03
C LEU A 45 1.41 1.05 -10.63
N THR A 46 0.47 0.12 -10.64
CA THR A 46 -0.92 0.34 -10.19
C THR A 46 -1.25 -0.51 -8.97
N GLY A 47 -2.41 -0.32 -8.40
CA GLY A 47 -2.89 -1.13 -7.28
C GLY A 47 -3.90 -0.40 -6.40
N PRO A 48 -4.47 -1.08 -5.39
CA PRO A 48 -5.42 -0.49 -4.48
C PRO A 48 -4.84 0.70 -3.70
N ARG A 49 -5.72 1.57 -3.23
CA ARG A 49 -5.31 2.64 -2.32
C ARG A 49 -4.75 2.05 -1.02
N LYS A 50 -3.70 2.67 -0.48
CA LYS A 50 -2.99 2.20 0.73
C LYS A 50 -2.23 0.88 0.57
N SER A 51 -2.07 0.36 -0.66
CA SER A 51 -1.30 -0.88 -0.92
C SER A 51 0.22 -0.72 -0.80
N GLY A 52 0.72 0.47 -0.55
CA GLY A 52 2.15 0.74 -0.45
C GLY A 52 2.83 1.00 -1.80
N ARG A 53 2.08 1.39 -2.86
CA ARG A 53 2.66 1.74 -4.17
C ARG A 53 3.79 2.75 -4.05
N SER A 54 3.55 3.88 -3.37
CA SER A 54 4.55 4.94 -3.20
C SER A 54 5.74 4.49 -2.36
N LEU A 55 5.54 3.63 -1.36
CA LEU A 55 6.63 3.03 -0.59
C LEU A 55 7.50 2.14 -1.48
N LEU A 56 6.88 1.20 -2.21
CA LEU A 56 7.60 0.32 -3.13
C LEU A 56 8.35 1.11 -4.21
N ALA A 57 7.73 2.19 -4.70
CA ALA A 57 8.35 3.06 -5.70
C ALA A 57 9.58 3.79 -5.14
N ARG A 58 9.54 4.29 -3.90
CA ARG A 58 10.72 4.90 -3.25
C ARG A 58 11.85 3.89 -3.04
N ILE A 59 11.52 2.69 -2.58
CA ILE A 59 12.48 1.59 -2.45
C ILE A 59 13.13 1.26 -3.80
N PHE A 60 12.32 1.19 -4.87
CA PHE A 60 12.82 0.97 -6.22
C PHE A 60 13.84 2.05 -6.64
N VAL A 61 13.52 3.33 -6.43
CA VAL A 61 14.43 4.44 -6.78
C VAL A 61 15.73 4.35 -5.99
N LEU A 62 15.66 4.08 -4.69
CA LEU A 62 16.85 3.93 -3.85
C LEU A 62 17.77 2.81 -4.33
N LYS A 63 17.21 1.70 -4.79
CA LYS A 63 17.98 0.52 -5.26
C LYS A 63 18.49 0.66 -6.69
N SER A 64 17.66 1.18 -7.59
CA SER A 64 17.98 1.23 -9.02
C SER A 64 18.66 2.53 -9.46
N GLY A 65 18.60 3.57 -8.63
CA GLY A 65 18.96 4.92 -9.03
C GLY A 65 18.01 5.55 -10.05
N GLY A 66 16.87 4.91 -10.33
CA GLY A 66 15.89 5.34 -11.32
C GLY A 66 15.13 6.61 -10.96
N THR A 67 14.22 6.99 -11.84
CA THR A 67 13.34 8.15 -11.66
C THR A 67 11.94 7.72 -11.28
N LEU A 68 11.26 8.51 -10.45
CA LEU A 68 9.88 8.28 -10.01
C LEU A 68 8.97 9.42 -10.46
N ILE A 69 7.82 9.06 -11.02
CA ILE A 69 6.63 9.92 -11.12
C ILE A 69 5.53 9.28 -10.29
N ASP A 70 5.21 9.88 -9.14
CA ASP A 70 4.12 9.43 -8.27
C ASP A 70 2.84 10.23 -8.56
N ASN A 71 1.67 9.62 -8.37
CA ASN A 71 0.35 10.18 -8.68
C ASN A 71 0.29 10.76 -10.11
N ALA A 72 0.65 9.96 -11.09
CA ALA A 72 0.90 10.41 -12.45
C ALA A 72 -0.32 11.09 -13.10
N GLU A 73 -1.56 10.69 -12.75
CA GLU A 73 -2.77 11.31 -13.26
C GLU A 73 -2.94 12.78 -12.84
N GLU A 74 -2.28 13.19 -11.74
CA GLU A 74 -2.33 14.55 -11.21
C GLU A 74 -1.15 15.42 -11.71
N GLN A 75 -0.19 14.80 -12.43
CA GLN A 75 1.00 15.50 -12.93
C GLN A 75 0.76 16.14 -14.30
N ASN A 76 1.64 17.08 -14.65
CA ASN A 76 1.66 17.66 -15.99
C ASN A 76 2.05 16.59 -17.01
N GLU A 77 1.22 16.38 -18.04
CA GLU A 77 1.41 15.37 -19.07
C GLU A 77 2.69 15.57 -19.89
N GLU A 78 3.08 16.81 -20.14
CA GLU A 78 4.34 17.14 -20.86
C GLU A 78 5.55 16.72 -20.02
N ARG A 79 5.49 16.91 -18.70
CA ARG A 79 6.54 16.47 -17.77
C ARG A 79 6.70 14.94 -17.82
N ILE A 80 5.59 14.19 -17.80
CA ILE A 80 5.62 12.73 -17.91
C ILE A 80 6.21 12.31 -19.27
N PHE A 81 5.79 12.96 -20.33
CA PHE A 81 6.30 12.71 -21.69
C PHE A 81 7.80 12.92 -21.79
N HIS A 82 8.31 14.04 -21.29
CA HIS A 82 9.75 14.33 -21.29
C HIS A 82 10.54 13.35 -20.42
N ALA A 83 10.03 13.00 -19.24
CA ALA A 83 10.66 12.01 -18.37
C ALA A 83 10.73 10.63 -19.03
N TRP A 84 9.66 10.22 -19.75
CA TRP A 84 9.64 8.98 -20.49
C TRP A 84 10.70 8.96 -21.60
N ASN A 85 10.81 10.03 -22.39
CA ASN A 85 11.83 10.13 -23.44
C ASN A 85 13.25 10.11 -22.86
N ALA A 86 13.50 10.89 -21.81
CA ALA A 86 14.79 10.93 -21.14
C ALA A 86 15.19 9.54 -20.60
N ALA A 87 14.23 8.76 -20.09
CA ALA A 87 14.49 7.40 -19.62
C ALA A 87 14.97 6.49 -20.77
N GLN A 88 14.37 6.60 -21.99
CA GLN A 88 14.81 5.82 -23.16
C GLN A 88 16.21 6.22 -23.63
N GLU A 89 16.48 7.52 -23.69
CA GLU A 89 17.76 8.07 -24.16
C GLU A 89 18.92 7.72 -23.22
N SER A 90 18.69 7.90 -21.92
CA SER A 90 19.72 7.66 -20.89
C SER A 90 19.82 6.20 -20.44
N ARG A 91 18.86 5.36 -20.82
CA ARG A 91 18.69 3.99 -20.30
C ARG A 91 18.59 3.96 -18.77
N HIS A 92 17.93 4.96 -18.21
CA HIS A 92 17.69 5.08 -16.78
C HIS A 92 16.24 4.71 -16.47
N PRO A 93 15.97 3.77 -15.55
CA PRO A 93 14.61 3.26 -15.37
C PRO A 93 13.68 4.34 -14.80
N LEU A 94 12.49 4.45 -15.38
CA LEU A 94 11.41 5.31 -14.93
C LEU A 94 10.27 4.47 -14.38
N LEU A 95 9.89 4.71 -13.13
CA LEU A 95 8.70 4.15 -12.51
C LEU A 95 7.60 5.20 -12.45
N ILE A 96 6.44 4.87 -13.03
CA ILE A 96 5.25 5.73 -13.06
C ILE A 96 4.19 5.10 -12.17
N VAL A 97 3.90 5.72 -11.03
CA VAL A 97 2.83 5.26 -10.13
C VAL A 97 1.53 5.97 -10.50
N CYS A 98 0.50 5.19 -10.75
CA CYS A 98 -0.80 5.67 -11.17
C CYS A 98 -1.93 4.84 -10.53
N ASP A 99 -3.13 5.41 -10.45
CA ASP A 99 -4.31 4.69 -9.96
C ASP A 99 -4.80 3.70 -11.01
N ARG A 100 -4.71 4.08 -12.29
CA ARG A 100 -5.14 3.28 -13.43
C ARG A 100 -4.10 3.34 -14.54
N ALA A 101 -3.90 2.21 -15.23
CA ALA A 101 -3.10 2.17 -16.45
C ALA A 101 -4.00 2.31 -17.70
N PRO A 102 -3.45 2.62 -18.89
CA PRO A 102 -4.21 2.50 -20.13
C PRO A 102 -4.83 1.10 -20.30
N PRO A 103 -6.04 0.98 -20.84
CA PRO A 103 -6.84 2.03 -21.51
C PRO A 103 -7.71 2.88 -20.57
N GLU A 104 -7.73 2.62 -19.27
CA GLU A 104 -8.57 3.35 -18.30
C GLU A 104 -8.06 4.78 -18.08
N TRP A 105 -6.75 4.95 -17.93
CA TRP A 105 -6.13 6.27 -17.93
C TRP A 105 -5.88 6.72 -19.36
N ARG A 106 -6.46 7.85 -19.74
CA ARG A 106 -6.38 8.42 -21.09
C ARG A 106 -5.81 9.84 -21.04
N PRO A 107 -4.48 10.00 -21.10
CA PRO A 107 -3.87 11.31 -21.25
C PRO A 107 -4.41 12.06 -22.47
N ARG A 108 -4.49 13.38 -22.39
CA ARG A 108 -4.93 14.26 -23.50
C ARG A 108 -3.83 14.33 -24.58
N LEU A 109 -2.57 14.37 -24.17
CA LEU A 109 -1.43 14.41 -25.05
C LEU A 109 -1.31 13.07 -25.82
N ALA A 110 -1.58 13.10 -27.13
CA ALA A 110 -1.63 11.91 -27.97
C ALA A 110 -0.32 11.10 -27.95
N ASP A 111 0.80 11.80 -27.97
CA ASP A 111 2.13 11.17 -27.95
C ASP A 111 2.40 10.45 -26.62
N LEU A 112 2.01 11.05 -25.49
CA LEU A 112 2.12 10.40 -24.18
C LEU A 112 1.22 9.16 -24.12
N ARG A 113 -0.01 9.28 -24.60
CA ARG A 113 -0.96 8.14 -24.61
C ARG A 113 -0.41 6.95 -25.40
N SER A 114 0.21 7.20 -26.56
CA SER A 114 0.86 6.15 -27.37
C SER A 114 1.99 5.47 -26.59
N ARG A 115 2.87 6.25 -25.93
CA ARG A 115 3.99 5.72 -25.15
C ARG A 115 3.53 4.91 -23.94
N LEU A 116 2.57 5.41 -23.18
CA LEU A 116 2.04 4.69 -22.04
C LEU A 116 1.32 3.39 -22.44
N SER A 117 0.67 3.36 -23.61
CA SER A 117 0.06 2.12 -24.13
C SER A 117 1.08 1.04 -24.47
N ALA A 118 2.32 1.42 -24.79
CA ALA A 118 3.44 0.50 -25.05
C ALA A 118 4.28 0.20 -23.79
N THR A 119 4.01 0.89 -22.67
CA THR A 119 4.75 0.74 -21.42
C THR A 119 4.13 -0.39 -20.59
N PRO A 120 4.93 -1.34 -20.08
CA PRO A 120 4.43 -2.40 -19.19
C PRO A 120 3.73 -1.81 -17.96
N ALA A 121 2.63 -2.43 -17.57
CA ALA A 121 1.92 -2.09 -16.35
C ALA A 121 1.90 -3.30 -15.41
N ILE A 122 2.33 -3.09 -14.19
CA ILE A 122 2.27 -4.06 -13.10
C ILE A 122 1.28 -3.59 -12.04
N ARG A 123 0.69 -4.54 -11.33
CA ARG A 123 -0.33 -4.24 -10.34
C ARG A 123 -0.03 -4.92 -9.00
N LEU A 124 -0.12 -4.14 -7.91
CA LEU A 124 -0.27 -4.71 -6.57
C LEU A 124 -1.70 -5.25 -6.41
N GLY A 125 -1.82 -6.50 -5.97
CA GLY A 125 -3.11 -7.12 -5.69
C GLY A 125 -3.75 -6.63 -4.39
N GLU A 126 -4.98 -7.05 -4.14
CA GLU A 126 -5.59 -6.95 -2.82
C GLU A 126 -4.80 -7.82 -1.82
N PRO A 127 -4.78 -7.47 -0.52
CA PRO A 127 -3.95 -8.18 0.44
C PRO A 127 -4.49 -9.61 0.65
N ASP A 128 -3.58 -10.58 0.58
CA ASP A 128 -3.84 -11.95 1.00
C ASP A 128 -3.82 -12.09 2.53
N ASP A 129 -4.23 -13.24 3.04
CA ASP A 129 -4.33 -13.50 4.48
C ASP A 129 -2.99 -13.30 5.21
N GLN A 130 -1.89 -13.71 4.58
CA GLN A 130 -0.55 -13.56 5.13
C GLN A 130 -0.16 -12.08 5.23
N LEU A 131 -0.47 -11.29 4.20
CA LEU A 131 -0.19 -9.86 4.21
C LEU A 131 -1.05 -9.13 5.23
N ILE A 132 -2.33 -9.48 5.36
CA ILE A 132 -3.23 -8.90 6.38
C ILE A 132 -2.69 -9.17 7.79
N ASP A 133 -2.29 -10.42 8.10
CA ASP A 133 -1.71 -10.78 9.40
C ASP A 133 -0.51 -9.91 9.73
N ARG A 134 0.44 -9.83 8.80
CA ARG A 134 1.66 -9.06 8.97
C ARG A 134 1.43 -7.54 9.04
N LEU A 135 0.48 -7.02 8.26
CA LEU A 135 0.11 -5.60 8.32
C LEU A 135 -0.50 -5.24 9.68
N ILE A 136 -1.42 -6.07 10.21
CA ILE A 136 -2.01 -5.85 11.54
C ILE A 136 -0.91 -5.88 12.62
N GLU A 137 -0.03 -6.88 12.60
CA GLU A 137 1.09 -6.99 13.54
C GLU A 137 1.96 -5.74 13.52
N ARG A 138 2.38 -5.33 12.34
CA ARG A 138 3.27 -4.19 12.15
C ARG A 138 2.62 -2.86 12.53
N LEU A 139 1.40 -2.61 12.01
CA LEU A 139 0.71 -1.34 12.25
C LEU A 139 0.33 -1.14 13.73
N LEU A 140 -0.05 -2.21 14.42
CA LEU A 140 -0.27 -2.18 15.88
C LEU A 140 1.05 -2.11 16.63
N GLY A 141 2.08 -2.82 16.19
CA GLY A 141 3.43 -2.77 16.78
C GLY A 141 4.03 -1.36 16.72
N ALA A 142 3.86 -0.63 15.62
CA ALA A 142 4.28 0.76 15.48
C ALA A 142 3.58 1.72 16.49
N ARG A 143 2.41 1.32 17.01
CA ARG A 143 1.68 2.02 18.10
C ARG A 143 2.00 1.48 19.49
N GLY A 144 3.03 0.63 19.62
CA GLY A 144 3.40 -0.02 20.88
C GLY A 144 2.45 -1.13 21.34
N ILE A 145 1.56 -1.60 20.47
CA ILE A 145 0.57 -2.62 20.78
C ILE A 145 1.07 -3.99 20.29
N VAL A 146 1.39 -4.87 21.23
CA VAL A 146 1.79 -6.25 20.92
C VAL A 146 0.55 -7.14 20.84
N THR A 147 0.39 -7.84 19.72
CA THR A 147 -0.74 -8.74 19.47
C THR A 147 -0.33 -10.20 19.50
N ARG A 148 -1.22 -11.07 19.99
CA ARG A 148 -1.04 -12.53 19.93
C ARG A 148 -1.47 -13.08 18.58
N PRO A 149 -0.89 -14.19 18.10
CA PRO A 149 -1.27 -14.81 16.84
C PRO A 149 -2.76 -15.14 16.72
N GLU A 150 -3.39 -15.59 17.84
CA GLU A 150 -4.80 -15.97 17.86
C GLU A 150 -5.72 -14.76 17.62
N PHE A 151 -5.32 -13.58 18.13
CA PHE A 151 -6.03 -12.33 17.86
C PHE A 151 -6.01 -12.01 16.37
N ARG A 152 -4.83 -12.05 15.74
CA ARG A 152 -4.65 -11.73 14.33
C ARG A 152 -5.37 -12.74 13.43
N ALA A 153 -5.22 -14.05 13.70
CA ALA A 153 -5.91 -15.11 12.97
C ALA A 153 -7.44 -14.95 13.03
N TYR A 154 -7.99 -14.55 14.19
CA TYR A 154 -9.41 -14.26 14.33
C TYR A 154 -9.87 -13.13 13.41
N VAL A 155 -9.06 -12.07 13.26
CA VAL A 155 -9.36 -10.90 12.42
C VAL A 155 -9.21 -11.23 10.95
N VAL A 156 -8.12 -11.87 10.55
CA VAL A 156 -7.80 -12.24 9.15
C VAL A 156 -8.93 -12.99 8.47
N THR A 157 -9.58 -13.91 9.18
CA THR A 157 -10.68 -14.73 8.63
C THR A 157 -12.00 -13.97 8.48
N ARG A 158 -12.11 -12.73 8.98
CA ARG A 158 -13.37 -11.98 9.06
C ARG A 158 -13.31 -10.61 8.42
N ILE A 159 -12.16 -9.99 8.38
CA ILE A 159 -11.99 -8.65 7.81
C ILE A 159 -12.13 -8.68 6.28
N GLU A 160 -12.64 -7.59 5.72
CA GLU A 160 -12.61 -7.38 4.28
C GLU A 160 -11.15 -7.36 3.77
N ARG A 161 -10.90 -8.02 2.64
CA ARG A 161 -9.58 -8.08 2.01
C ARG A 161 -9.25 -6.79 1.28
N SER A 162 -9.16 -5.70 2.04
CA SER A 162 -8.71 -4.41 1.54
C SER A 162 -7.74 -3.74 2.52
N PHE A 163 -6.77 -3.01 1.98
CA PHE A 163 -5.80 -2.25 2.81
C PHE A 163 -6.50 -1.18 3.64
N ILE A 164 -7.58 -0.60 3.13
CA ILE A 164 -8.37 0.41 3.83
C ILE A 164 -9.07 -0.20 5.04
N ALA A 165 -9.64 -1.41 4.89
CA ALA A 165 -10.28 -2.11 6.00
C ALA A 165 -9.27 -2.46 7.09
N VAL A 166 -8.07 -2.95 6.72
CA VAL A 166 -6.99 -3.24 7.67
C VAL A 166 -6.57 -1.97 8.42
N GLN A 167 -6.36 -0.87 7.72
CA GLN A 167 -6.00 0.40 8.34
C GLN A 167 -7.08 0.87 9.32
N ARG A 168 -8.35 0.87 8.89
CA ARG A 168 -9.49 1.25 9.73
C ARG A 168 -9.60 0.38 10.98
N PHE A 169 -9.41 -0.93 10.83
CA PHE A 169 -9.41 -1.86 11.96
C PHE A 169 -8.33 -1.50 12.98
N VAL A 170 -7.12 -1.28 12.53
CA VAL A 170 -5.98 -0.89 13.38
C VAL A 170 -6.26 0.42 14.11
N ASP A 171 -6.80 1.42 13.42
CA ASP A 171 -7.12 2.72 14.00
C ASP A 171 -8.20 2.59 15.09
N LEU A 172 -9.24 1.80 14.87
CA LEU A 172 -10.30 1.54 15.83
C LEU A 172 -9.81 0.73 17.06
N VAL A 173 -8.93 -0.26 16.85
CA VAL A 173 -8.29 -1.01 17.95
C VAL A 173 -7.46 -0.08 18.82
N ASP A 174 -6.66 0.80 18.22
CA ASP A 174 -5.83 1.75 18.95
C ASP A 174 -6.69 2.73 19.77
N GLN A 175 -7.72 3.31 19.16
CA GLN A 175 -8.66 4.18 19.86
C GLN A 175 -9.36 3.49 21.04
N ALA A 176 -9.82 2.26 20.84
CA ALA A 176 -10.48 1.50 21.89
C ALA A 176 -9.52 1.11 23.04
N ALA A 177 -8.27 0.77 22.70
CA ALA A 177 -7.23 0.48 23.69
C ALA A 177 -6.92 1.69 24.57
N LEU A 178 -6.77 2.87 23.96
CA LEU A 178 -6.51 4.13 24.68
C LEU A 178 -7.71 4.57 25.53
N ALA A 179 -8.93 4.56 24.96
CA ALA A 179 -10.12 5.06 25.64
C ALA A 179 -10.56 4.21 26.85
N ARG A 180 -10.40 2.89 26.75
CA ARG A 180 -10.97 1.92 27.72
C ARG A 180 -9.93 1.21 28.56
N ARG A 181 -8.64 1.45 28.38
CA ARG A 181 -7.55 0.60 28.91
C ARG A 181 -7.82 -0.89 28.68
N ALA A 182 -8.47 -1.20 27.56
CA ALA A 182 -8.91 -2.55 27.22
C ALA A 182 -7.70 -3.44 26.90
N LYS A 183 -7.72 -4.68 27.39
CA LYS A 183 -6.73 -5.68 26.96
C LYS A 183 -6.97 -6.03 25.49
N ILE A 184 -5.89 -6.02 24.71
CA ILE A 184 -5.92 -6.44 23.31
C ILE A 184 -6.16 -7.95 23.24
N GLY A 185 -7.30 -8.34 22.70
CA GLY A 185 -7.71 -9.75 22.62
C GLY A 185 -8.95 -9.95 21.74
N ILE A 186 -9.34 -11.19 21.52
CA ILE A 186 -10.49 -11.55 20.66
C ILE A 186 -11.78 -10.79 21.03
N PRO A 187 -12.12 -10.53 22.31
CA PRO A 187 -13.31 -9.74 22.62
C PRO A 187 -13.27 -8.32 22.04
N LEU A 188 -12.10 -7.65 22.09
CA LEU A 188 -11.93 -6.35 21.48
C LEU A 188 -12.01 -6.43 19.95
N ALA A 189 -11.40 -7.46 19.33
CA ALA A 189 -11.51 -7.68 17.89
C ALA A 189 -12.96 -7.85 17.44
N LYS A 190 -13.76 -8.64 18.17
CA LYS A 190 -15.19 -8.81 17.92
C LYS A 190 -15.94 -7.49 17.92
N GLN A 191 -15.72 -6.68 18.96
CA GLN A 191 -16.38 -5.37 19.09
C GLN A 191 -16.00 -4.44 17.93
N VAL A 192 -14.72 -4.33 17.59
CA VAL A 192 -14.25 -3.48 16.49
C VAL A 192 -14.79 -3.95 15.13
N LEU A 193 -14.79 -5.26 14.87
CA LEU A 193 -15.34 -5.81 13.62
C LEU A 193 -16.86 -5.60 13.52
N ALA A 194 -17.59 -5.62 14.64
CA ALA A 194 -19.01 -5.29 14.68
C ALA A 194 -19.23 -3.79 14.37
N GLU A 195 -18.44 -2.90 14.95
CA GLU A 195 -18.46 -1.46 14.66
C GLU A 195 -18.14 -1.15 13.19
N MET A 196 -17.31 -1.97 12.57
CA MET A 196 -17.03 -1.89 11.12
C MET A 196 -18.17 -2.46 10.24
N GLY A 197 -19.19 -3.09 10.82
CA GLY A 197 -20.28 -3.75 10.12
C GLY A 197 -19.91 -5.10 9.49
N VAL A 198 -18.79 -5.69 9.90
CA VAL A 198 -18.30 -6.98 9.39
C VAL A 198 -18.96 -8.17 10.08
N ILE A 199 -19.38 -7.99 11.33
CA ILE A 199 -20.04 -9.00 12.17
C ILE A 199 -21.34 -8.40 12.71
N ASP A 200 -22.43 -9.19 12.66
CA ASP A 200 -23.71 -8.81 13.25
C ASP A 200 -23.63 -8.88 14.78
N GLU A 201 -23.92 -7.76 15.47
CA GLU A 201 -23.91 -7.66 16.92
C GLU A 201 -24.88 -8.62 17.61
N SER A 202 -25.96 -9.00 16.94
CA SER A 202 -26.96 -9.96 17.46
C SER A 202 -26.38 -11.36 17.77
N ARG A 203 -25.22 -11.69 17.19
CA ARG A 203 -24.49 -12.96 17.43
C ARG A 203 -23.42 -12.88 18.53
N LEU A 204 -23.24 -11.74 19.15
CA LEU A 204 -22.25 -11.55 20.22
C LEU A 204 -22.76 -11.89 21.64
N LEU A 205 -24.08 -12.13 21.78
CA LEU A 205 -24.76 -12.36 23.06
C LEU A 205 -25.11 -13.83 23.36
N VAL A 206 -24.46 -14.79 22.67
CA VAL A 206 -24.61 -16.22 22.95
C VAL A 206 -23.32 -16.82 23.47
#